data_44f55b59d40e42097ccb9e3bc61b8637
#
_entry.id   44f55b59d40e42097ccb9e3bc61b8637
#
_cell.length_a   1.000
_cell.length_b   1.000
_cell.length_c   1.000
_cell.angle_alpha   90.00
_cell.angle_beta   90.00
_cell.angle_gamma   90.00
#
_symmetry.space_group_name_H-M   'P 1'
#
loop_
_entity.id
_entity.type
_entity.pdbx_description
1 polymer ?
#
loop_
_entity_poly.entity_id
_entity_poly.type
_entity_poly.pdbx_seq_one_letter_code
_entity_poly.pdbx_strand_id
1 'polypeptide(L)'
;TWSTEGFLNTVDALYKGGYENVAAIYCSGQGGDQGTRAIINNMYGGTFTDAAHTKYTADSAENVKAIETLYNQDGINFDASINGGEEITLFRNGTLQMAFCWNIAQQLNADTAAAGQTISGDEIFPMAFPTASGDPKLCGGIWGFGIFDNGDEVKIKAAKTFIEFIAADPSQVKDSVLASTYFPVRTSVGDIYAGNEVMSEYSKFMGYLGDYYQITPGWTTARTEWWNMLQRVGSGEAVETAVKTFVDNANAAAAAEA
;
A
#
# COMPACT_ATOMS: atom_id res chain seq x y z
N THR A 1 -7.88 8.03 12.02
CA THR A 1 -6.41 8.02 12.18
C THR A 1 -6.08 7.58 13.61
N TRP A 2 -4.94 7.00 13.82
CA TRP A 2 -4.38 6.67 15.13
C TRP A 2 -2.90 7.00 15.20
N SER A 3 -2.40 7.14 16.44
CA SER A 3 -0.99 7.42 16.66
C SER A 3 -0.15 6.14 16.54
N THR A 4 1.14 6.31 16.27
CA THR A 4 2.11 5.21 16.34
C THR A 4 2.09 4.52 17.70
N GLU A 5 2.02 5.30 18.79
CA GLU A 5 1.90 4.76 20.16
C GLU A 5 0.60 3.95 20.34
N GLY A 6 -0.53 4.48 19.85
CA GLY A 6 -1.81 3.76 19.91
C GLY A 6 -1.79 2.43 19.17
N PHE A 7 -1.13 2.39 18.00
CA PHE A 7 -0.91 1.18 17.23
C PHE A 7 -0.08 0.15 18.03
N LEU A 8 1.08 0.55 18.52
CA LEU A 8 1.98 -0.32 19.28
C LEU A 8 1.32 -0.85 20.57
N ASN A 9 0.60 0.02 21.29
CA ASN A 9 -0.16 -0.39 22.48
C ASN A 9 -1.28 -1.39 22.15
N THR A 10 -1.92 -1.24 20.98
CA THR A 10 -2.95 -2.19 20.54
C THR A 10 -2.32 -3.54 20.19
N VAL A 11 -1.20 -3.55 19.48
CA VAL A 11 -0.45 -4.79 19.16
C VAL A 11 -0.05 -5.49 20.46
N ASP A 12 0.54 -4.78 21.43
CA ASP A 12 0.95 -5.31 22.72
C ASP A 12 -0.23 -5.90 23.52
N ALA A 13 -1.37 -5.18 23.53
CA ALA A 13 -2.57 -5.64 24.23
C ALA A 13 -3.13 -6.93 23.61
N LEU A 14 -3.18 -7.02 22.29
CA LEU A 14 -3.63 -8.22 21.59
C LEU A 14 -2.66 -9.39 21.80
N TYR A 15 -1.36 -9.16 21.71
CA TYR A 15 -0.34 -10.17 21.97
C TYR A 15 -0.47 -10.73 23.41
N LYS A 16 -0.57 -9.87 24.41
CA LYS A 16 -0.81 -10.27 25.81
C LYS A 16 -2.16 -10.95 26.03
N GLY A 17 -3.13 -10.66 25.17
CA GLY A 17 -4.43 -11.33 25.12
C GLY A 17 -4.42 -12.72 24.50
N GLY A 18 -3.26 -13.18 24.01
CA GLY A 18 -3.07 -14.54 23.45
C GLY A 18 -3.04 -14.61 21.93
N TYR A 19 -3.03 -13.48 21.22
CA TYR A 19 -2.87 -13.45 19.76
C TYR A 19 -1.38 -13.38 19.42
N GLU A 20 -0.74 -14.53 19.20
CA GLU A 20 0.71 -14.61 18.93
C GLU A 20 1.14 -13.84 17.67
N ASN A 21 0.27 -13.77 16.67
CA ASN A 21 0.52 -13.07 15.40
C ASN A 21 -0.55 -12.00 15.21
N VAL A 22 -0.30 -10.79 15.70
CA VAL A 22 -1.25 -9.67 15.55
C VAL A 22 -1.20 -9.13 14.13
N ALA A 23 0.01 -8.94 13.57
CA ALA A 23 0.22 -8.50 12.20
C ALA A 23 1.51 -9.13 11.63
N ALA A 24 1.67 -9.07 10.31
CA ALA A 24 2.88 -9.52 9.64
C ALA A 24 3.44 -8.43 8.74
N ILE A 25 4.77 -8.28 8.77
CA ILE A 25 5.50 -7.57 7.72
C ILE A 25 5.91 -8.63 6.70
N TYR A 26 5.23 -8.65 5.57
CA TYR A 26 5.53 -9.60 4.50
C TYR A 26 6.83 -9.19 3.80
N CYS A 27 7.72 -10.14 3.66
CA CYS A 27 9.09 -9.93 3.23
C CYS A 27 9.38 -10.48 1.84
N SER A 28 8.45 -11.17 1.19
CA SER A 28 8.70 -11.77 -0.11
C SER A 28 7.67 -11.38 -1.17
N GLY A 29 8.13 -11.31 -2.42
CA GLY A 29 7.29 -11.16 -3.60
C GLY A 29 6.65 -9.80 -3.81
N GLN A 30 5.92 -9.71 -4.91
CA GLN A 30 5.13 -8.54 -5.30
C GLN A 30 3.68 -8.74 -4.87
N GLY A 31 3.12 -7.78 -4.25
CA GLY A 31 1.73 -7.78 -3.85
C GLY A 31 1.60 -7.08 -2.52
N GLY A 32 0.94 -5.95 -2.54
CA GLY A 32 0.74 -5.17 -1.32
C GLY A 32 2.01 -4.55 -0.72
N ASP A 33 3.15 -4.60 -1.42
CA ASP A 33 4.41 -3.99 -0.99
C ASP A 33 4.28 -2.48 -0.65
N GLN A 34 3.25 -1.81 -1.16
CA GLN A 34 2.88 -0.45 -0.76
C GLN A 34 2.51 -0.35 0.73
N GLY A 35 1.87 -1.38 1.29
CA GLY A 35 1.47 -1.40 2.70
C GLY A 35 2.68 -1.35 3.64
N THR A 36 3.74 -2.12 3.35
CA THR A 36 4.96 -2.08 4.16
C THR A 36 5.69 -0.76 4.06
N ARG A 37 5.76 -0.14 2.88
CA ARG A 37 6.31 1.21 2.73
C ARG A 37 5.47 2.24 3.48
N ALA A 38 4.16 2.15 3.37
CA ALA A 38 3.26 3.08 4.01
C ALA A 38 3.38 3.04 5.54
N ILE A 39 3.36 1.85 6.17
CA ILE A 39 3.50 1.78 7.62
C ILE A 39 4.86 2.28 8.09
N ILE A 40 5.95 1.88 7.44
CA ILE A 40 7.31 2.27 7.84
C ILE A 40 7.50 3.78 7.71
N ASN A 41 7.11 4.38 6.58
CA ASN A 41 7.27 5.82 6.39
C ASN A 41 6.38 6.66 7.33
N ASN A 42 5.16 6.19 7.62
CA ASN A 42 4.23 6.93 8.45
C ASN A 42 4.59 6.91 9.94
N MET A 43 5.06 5.79 10.48
CA MET A 43 5.21 5.60 11.93
C MET A 43 5.97 6.74 12.61
N TYR A 44 7.05 7.23 12.01
CA TYR A 44 7.89 8.30 12.57
C TYR A 44 8.14 9.46 11.59
N GLY A 45 7.47 9.46 10.44
CA GLY A 45 7.59 10.53 9.45
C GLY A 45 8.82 10.42 8.54
N GLY A 46 9.26 9.22 8.26
CA GLY A 46 10.31 8.95 7.29
C GLY A 46 9.85 9.16 5.84
N THR A 47 10.79 9.13 4.92
CA THR A 47 10.52 9.31 3.48
C THR A 47 11.08 8.15 2.67
N PHE A 48 10.42 7.82 1.56
CA PHE A 48 10.92 6.81 0.64
C PHE A 48 11.86 7.42 -0.43
N THR A 49 11.52 8.62 -0.88
CA THR A 49 12.29 9.39 -1.85
C THR A 49 12.45 10.84 -1.39
N ASP A 50 13.35 11.58 -2.02
CA ASP A 50 13.41 13.03 -1.85
C ASP A 50 12.19 13.71 -2.49
N ALA A 51 11.95 14.97 -2.13
CA ALA A 51 10.79 15.73 -2.61
C ALA A 51 10.82 16.00 -4.13
N ALA A 52 11.98 15.90 -4.77
CA ALA A 52 12.15 16.06 -6.20
C ALA A 52 11.98 14.74 -6.98
N HIS A 53 11.78 13.61 -6.27
CA HIS A 53 11.71 12.27 -6.85
C HIS A 53 12.91 11.92 -7.73
N THR A 54 14.10 12.28 -7.27
CA THR A 54 15.35 12.05 -8.00
C THR A 54 16.22 10.96 -7.36
N LYS A 55 16.00 10.68 -6.08
CA LYS A 55 16.75 9.67 -5.33
C LYS A 55 15.93 9.07 -4.19
N TYR A 56 16.35 7.90 -3.74
CA TYR A 56 15.78 7.18 -2.61
C TYR A 56 16.46 7.60 -1.30
N THR A 57 15.66 7.82 -0.26
CA THR A 57 16.07 8.35 1.06
C THR A 57 15.53 7.49 2.20
N ALA A 58 15.18 6.23 1.92
CA ALA A 58 14.57 5.36 2.91
C ALA A 58 15.51 4.93 4.06
N ASP A 59 16.76 5.34 4.03
CA ASP A 59 17.74 5.21 5.11
C ASP A 59 17.67 6.33 6.15
N SER A 60 16.60 7.11 6.15
CA SER A 60 16.38 8.11 7.19
C SER A 60 16.32 7.44 8.59
N ALA A 61 16.72 8.18 9.62
CA ALA A 61 16.68 7.68 10.99
C ALA A 61 15.27 7.27 11.44
N GLU A 62 14.25 7.95 10.92
CA GLU A 62 12.84 7.66 11.16
C GLU A 62 12.43 6.30 10.58
N ASN A 63 12.85 5.97 9.36
CA ASN A 63 12.55 4.68 8.73
C ASN A 63 13.32 3.54 9.39
N VAL A 64 14.61 3.74 9.68
CA VAL A 64 15.40 2.74 10.43
C VAL A 64 14.72 2.45 11.76
N LYS A 65 14.36 3.48 12.53
CA LYS A 65 13.64 3.34 13.80
C LYS A 65 12.29 2.62 13.61
N ALA A 66 11.55 2.88 12.55
CA ALA A 66 10.27 2.22 12.29
C ALA A 66 10.45 0.72 12.05
N ILE A 67 11.43 0.33 11.23
CA ILE A 67 11.74 -1.08 10.95
C ILE A 67 12.22 -1.78 12.21
N GLU A 68 13.13 -1.17 12.99
CA GLU A 68 13.60 -1.72 14.26
C GLU A 68 12.45 -1.88 15.27
N THR A 69 11.57 -0.90 15.35
CA THR A 69 10.39 -0.96 16.22
C THR A 69 9.48 -2.12 15.84
N LEU A 70 9.17 -2.27 14.57
CA LEU A 70 8.33 -3.36 14.08
C LEU A 70 9.00 -4.72 14.26
N TYR A 71 10.30 -4.82 13.99
CA TYR A 71 11.06 -6.07 14.10
C TYR A 71 11.16 -6.58 15.55
N ASN A 72 11.25 -5.66 16.51
CA ASN A 72 11.35 -5.99 17.93
C ASN A 72 10.00 -6.00 18.67
N GLN A 73 8.89 -5.69 18.00
CA GLN A 73 7.58 -5.67 18.62
C GLN A 73 6.98 -7.07 18.69
N ASP A 74 6.77 -7.57 19.91
CA ASP A 74 6.00 -8.79 20.13
C ASP A 74 4.63 -8.72 19.44
N GLY A 75 4.23 -9.79 18.77
CA GLY A 75 3.00 -9.83 17.97
C GLY A 75 3.15 -9.37 16.52
N ILE A 76 4.28 -8.79 16.12
CA ILE A 76 4.59 -8.50 14.73
C ILE A 76 5.48 -9.60 14.15
N ASN A 77 4.98 -10.26 13.11
CA ASN A 77 5.69 -11.35 12.44
C ASN A 77 6.51 -10.81 11.26
N PHE A 78 7.82 -11.05 11.28
CA PHE A 78 8.78 -10.69 10.23
C PHE A 78 9.26 -11.93 9.46
N ASP A 79 8.39 -12.92 9.24
CA ASP A 79 8.77 -14.13 8.51
C ASP A 79 9.11 -13.80 7.04
N ALA A 80 10.35 -14.09 6.67
CA ALA A 80 10.86 -13.83 5.33
C ALA A 80 10.17 -14.64 4.22
N SER A 81 9.37 -15.65 4.54
CA SER A 81 8.59 -16.44 3.59
C SER A 81 7.21 -15.84 3.29
N ILE A 82 6.67 -14.98 4.16
CA ILE A 82 5.34 -14.39 3.98
C ILE A 82 5.37 -13.38 2.82
N ASN A 83 4.39 -13.48 1.94
CA ASN A 83 4.11 -12.49 0.88
C ASN A 83 2.73 -11.86 1.06
N GLY A 84 2.44 -10.78 0.27
CA GLY A 84 1.19 -10.04 0.43
C GLY A 84 -0.07 -10.87 0.21
N GLY A 85 -0.02 -11.90 -0.62
CA GLY A 85 -1.14 -12.82 -0.83
C GLY A 85 -1.38 -13.73 0.37
N GLU A 86 -0.31 -14.18 1.01
CA GLU A 86 -0.39 -14.98 2.24
C GLU A 86 -0.86 -14.14 3.42
N GLU A 87 -0.40 -12.89 3.56
CA GLU A 87 -0.89 -11.99 4.60
C GLU A 87 -2.41 -11.85 4.55
N ILE A 88 -2.97 -11.63 3.35
CA ILE A 88 -4.42 -11.57 3.16
C ILE A 88 -5.11 -12.87 3.60
N THR A 89 -4.53 -14.01 3.24
CA THR A 89 -5.08 -15.32 3.61
C THR A 89 -5.04 -15.53 5.12
N LEU A 90 -3.94 -15.21 5.76
CA LEU A 90 -3.77 -15.33 7.21
C LEU A 90 -4.72 -14.39 7.97
N PHE A 91 -4.91 -13.16 7.47
CA PHE A 91 -5.87 -12.22 8.03
C PHE A 91 -7.31 -12.73 7.89
N ARG A 92 -7.70 -13.21 6.73
CA ARG A 92 -9.05 -13.77 6.49
C ARG A 92 -9.35 -14.98 7.35
N ASN A 93 -8.34 -15.78 7.70
CA ASN A 93 -8.46 -16.94 8.57
C ASN A 93 -8.50 -16.59 10.06
N GLY A 94 -8.30 -15.32 10.42
CA GLY A 94 -8.19 -14.89 11.80
C GLY A 94 -6.84 -15.23 12.45
N THR A 95 -5.85 -15.68 11.67
CA THR A 95 -4.47 -15.92 12.17
C THR A 95 -3.79 -14.59 12.45
N LEU A 96 -4.00 -13.58 11.60
CA LEU A 96 -3.59 -12.20 11.84
C LEU A 96 -4.82 -11.36 12.23
N GLN A 97 -4.62 -10.40 13.11
CA GLN A 97 -5.65 -9.46 13.55
C GLN A 97 -5.63 -8.17 12.74
N MET A 98 -4.53 -7.88 12.05
CA MET A 98 -4.33 -6.71 11.18
C MET A 98 -3.67 -7.13 9.88
N ALA A 99 -4.04 -6.48 8.78
CA ALA A 99 -3.40 -6.66 7.47
C ALA A 99 -3.04 -5.29 6.87
N PHE A 100 -1.83 -5.18 6.34
CA PHE A 100 -1.34 -3.94 5.72
C PHE A 100 -1.57 -3.91 4.20
N CYS A 101 -1.85 -5.06 3.57
CA CYS A 101 -2.09 -5.15 2.13
C CYS A 101 -3.56 -5.37 1.75
N TRP A 102 -4.49 -5.25 2.70
CA TRP A 102 -5.92 -5.29 2.41
C TRP A 102 -6.31 -4.16 1.47
N ASN A 103 -7.02 -4.45 0.40
CA ASN A 103 -7.41 -3.47 -0.59
C ASN A 103 -8.93 -3.39 -0.74
N ILE A 104 -9.38 -2.29 -1.33
CA ILE A 104 -10.78 -1.94 -1.46
C ILE A 104 -11.60 -2.95 -2.30
N ALA A 105 -10.97 -3.58 -3.31
CA ALA A 105 -11.64 -4.57 -4.14
C ALA A 105 -12.08 -5.80 -3.34
N GLN A 106 -11.34 -6.16 -2.29
CA GLN A 106 -11.65 -7.28 -1.42
C GLN A 106 -12.89 -7.02 -0.56
N GLN A 107 -13.18 -5.74 -0.25
CA GLN A 107 -14.39 -5.33 0.47
C GLN A 107 -15.66 -5.45 -0.38
N LEU A 108 -15.51 -5.45 -1.69
CA LEU A 108 -16.64 -5.51 -2.64
C LEU A 108 -16.89 -6.92 -3.16
N ASN A 109 -16.04 -7.89 -2.82
CA ASN A 109 -16.21 -9.26 -3.27
C ASN A 109 -17.21 -10.01 -2.37
N ALA A 110 -18.49 -9.96 -2.75
CA ALA A 110 -19.58 -10.57 -2.00
C ALA A 110 -19.54 -12.12 -1.97
N ASP A 111 -18.81 -12.73 -2.89
CA ASP A 111 -18.75 -14.19 -3.02
C ASP A 111 -17.70 -14.85 -2.12
N THR A 112 -16.96 -14.06 -1.36
CA THR A 112 -15.88 -14.55 -0.50
C THR A 112 -15.93 -13.92 0.88
N ALA A 113 -15.26 -14.54 1.85
CA ALA A 113 -15.02 -13.93 3.17
C ALA A 113 -14.26 -12.60 3.13
N ALA A 114 -13.77 -12.18 1.95
CA ALA A 114 -13.19 -10.87 1.74
C ALA A 114 -14.22 -9.73 1.71
N ALA A 115 -15.50 -10.03 1.67
CA ALA A 115 -16.59 -9.04 1.62
C ALA A 115 -16.89 -8.40 2.99
N GLY A 116 -15.91 -7.73 3.59
CA GLY A 116 -16.08 -7.00 4.83
C GLY A 116 -16.07 -7.85 6.10
N GLN A 117 -15.83 -9.16 5.98
CA GLN A 117 -15.77 -10.07 7.12
C GLN A 117 -14.66 -11.10 6.95
N THR A 118 -14.13 -11.58 8.07
CA THR A 118 -13.27 -12.77 8.11
C THR A 118 -14.07 -14.05 7.82
N ILE A 119 -13.39 -15.17 7.67
CA ILE A 119 -14.05 -16.49 7.51
C ILE A 119 -14.87 -16.83 8.77
N SER A 120 -14.45 -16.36 9.94
CA SER A 120 -15.17 -16.54 11.22
C SER A 120 -16.36 -15.60 11.38
N GLY A 121 -16.55 -14.65 10.45
CA GLY A 121 -17.63 -13.68 10.50
C GLY A 121 -17.31 -12.41 11.28
N ASP A 122 -16.04 -12.20 11.66
CA ASP A 122 -15.59 -10.97 12.31
C ASP A 122 -15.61 -9.82 11.32
N GLU A 123 -16.10 -8.68 11.75
CA GLU A 123 -16.17 -7.47 10.92
C GLU A 123 -14.79 -6.88 10.66
N ILE A 124 -14.55 -6.45 9.43
CA ILE A 124 -13.29 -5.83 8.99
C ILE A 124 -13.45 -4.31 8.94
N PHE A 125 -12.60 -3.60 9.69
CA PHE A 125 -12.60 -2.14 9.75
C PHE A 125 -11.40 -1.56 8.98
N PRO A 126 -11.64 -0.62 8.04
CA PRO A 126 -10.57 0.12 7.40
C PRO A 126 -9.94 1.12 8.37
N MET A 127 -8.62 1.12 8.45
CA MET A 127 -7.84 2.06 9.27
C MET A 127 -6.77 2.73 8.41
N ALA A 128 -6.55 4.03 8.64
CA ALA A 128 -5.36 4.68 8.08
C ALA A 128 -4.10 4.16 8.78
N PHE A 129 -2.95 4.24 8.12
CA PHE A 129 -1.68 3.85 8.73
C PHE A 129 -1.38 4.70 9.98
N PRO A 130 -0.79 4.10 11.03
CA PRO A 130 -0.44 4.83 12.24
C PRO A 130 0.65 5.86 11.95
N THR A 131 0.57 7.00 12.59
CA THR A 131 1.51 8.10 12.38
C THR A 131 1.77 8.89 13.65
N ALA A 132 3.02 9.34 13.81
CA ALA A 132 3.38 10.23 14.91
C ALA A 132 2.82 11.64 14.77
N SER A 133 2.56 12.10 13.53
CA SER A 133 2.05 13.45 13.23
C SER A 133 0.54 13.57 13.28
N GLY A 134 -0.20 12.46 13.19
CA GLY A 134 -1.65 12.46 12.99
C GLY A 134 -2.10 12.72 11.55
N ASP A 135 -1.15 12.92 10.62
CA ASP A 135 -1.39 13.17 9.19
C ASP A 135 -0.76 12.05 8.35
N PRO A 136 -1.45 10.91 8.17
CA PRO A 136 -0.92 9.78 7.42
C PRO A 136 -0.77 10.15 5.94
N LYS A 137 0.27 9.62 5.29
CA LYS A 137 0.49 9.73 3.86
C LYS A 137 0.32 8.37 3.22
N LEU A 138 -0.44 8.33 2.13
CA LEU A 138 -0.60 7.14 1.31
C LEU A 138 0.09 7.36 -0.03
N CYS A 139 0.74 6.31 -0.51
CA CYS A 139 1.20 6.30 -1.88
C CYS A 139 0.00 6.45 -2.82
N GLY A 140 -0.03 7.54 -3.56
CA GLY A 140 -1.05 7.79 -4.56
C GLY A 140 -0.88 6.85 -5.75
N GLY A 141 -1.97 6.24 -6.19
CA GLY A 141 -2.02 5.49 -7.44
C GLY A 141 -3.19 6.00 -8.27
N ILE A 142 -2.91 6.46 -9.48
CA ILE A 142 -3.93 6.77 -10.47
C ILE A 142 -3.78 5.76 -11.59
N TRP A 143 -4.83 4.99 -11.83
CA TRP A 143 -4.92 4.14 -13.01
C TRP A 143 -5.41 4.98 -14.19
N GLY A 144 -4.70 4.89 -15.28
CA GLY A 144 -5.02 5.63 -16.49
C GLY A 144 -4.78 4.81 -17.74
N PHE A 145 -5.38 5.25 -18.82
CA PHE A 145 -5.16 4.68 -20.15
C PHE A 145 -4.11 5.50 -20.89
N GLY A 146 -3.09 4.84 -21.42
CA GLY A 146 -2.10 5.43 -22.31
C GLY A 146 -2.35 5.01 -23.76
N ILE A 147 -2.06 5.91 -24.70
CA ILE A 147 -2.07 5.60 -26.13
C ILE A 147 -0.63 5.65 -26.62
N PHE A 148 -0.16 4.52 -27.12
CA PHE A 148 1.15 4.44 -27.74
C PHE A 148 1.07 4.81 -29.21
N ASP A 149 1.98 5.67 -29.68
CA ASP A 149 2.10 5.97 -31.09
C ASP A 149 2.73 4.79 -31.81
N ASN A 150 1.92 4.11 -32.63
CA ASN A 150 2.33 3.00 -33.45
C ASN A 150 2.38 3.38 -34.95
N GLY A 151 2.29 4.66 -35.29
CA GLY A 151 2.28 5.17 -36.66
C GLY A 151 0.97 4.96 -37.41
N ASP A 152 -0.08 4.43 -36.77
CA ASP A 152 -1.41 4.20 -37.37
C ASP A 152 -2.42 5.20 -36.81
N GLU A 153 -2.62 6.29 -37.53
CA GLU A 153 -3.55 7.37 -37.12
C GLU A 153 -4.98 6.89 -36.91
N VAL A 154 -5.43 5.87 -37.64
CA VAL A 154 -6.80 5.34 -37.52
C VAL A 154 -6.94 4.62 -36.16
N LYS A 155 -5.95 3.80 -35.78
CA LYS A 155 -5.95 3.12 -34.49
C LYS A 155 -5.82 4.11 -33.33
N ILE A 156 -4.95 5.11 -33.47
CA ILE A 156 -4.79 6.16 -32.45
C ILE A 156 -6.11 6.90 -32.25
N LYS A 157 -6.80 7.27 -33.33
CA LYS A 157 -8.10 7.93 -33.23
C LYS A 157 -9.17 7.04 -32.60
N ALA A 158 -9.22 5.77 -32.95
CA ALA A 158 -10.16 4.81 -32.36
C ALA A 158 -9.87 4.63 -30.85
N ALA A 159 -8.58 4.53 -30.45
CA ALA A 159 -8.20 4.46 -29.04
C ALA A 159 -8.62 5.71 -28.25
N LYS A 160 -8.45 6.91 -28.81
CA LYS A 160 -8.94 8.17 -28.21
C LYS A 160 -10.43 8.12 -27.97
N THR A 161 -11.22 7.78 -29.01
CA THR A 161 -12.68 7.68 -28.89
C THR A 161 -13.10 6.66 -27.83
N PHE A 162 -12.43 5.51 -27.77
CA PHE A 162 -12.71 4.50 -26.75
C PHE A 162 -12.42 5.01 -25.33
N ILE A 163 -11.27 5.64 -25.12
CA ILE A 163 -10.91 6.20 -23.80
C ILE A 163 -11.87 7.31 -23.40
N GLU A 164 -12.22 8.21 -24.31
CA GLU A 164 -13.21 9.26 -24.06
C GLU A 164 -14.56 8.65 -23.63
N PHE A 165 -15.00 7.60 -24.28
CA PHE A 165 -16.25 6.90 -23.96
C PHE A 165 -16.22 6.30 -22.55
N ILE A 166 -15.20 5.51 -22.19
CA ILE A 166 -15.17 4.81 -20.89
C ILE A 166 -14.73 5.67 -19.71
N ALA A 167 -13.95 6.73 -19.95
CA ALA A 167 -13.33 7.52 -18.87
C ALA A 167 -13.87 8.95 -18.75
N ALA A 168 -14.65 9.43 -19.73
CA ALA A 168 -15.12 10.81 -19.77
C ALA A 168 -16.59 10.99 -20.09
N ASP A 169 -17.22 10.06 -20.81
CA ASP A 169 -18.65 10.13 -21.15
C ASP A 169 -19.51 10.00 -19.87
N PRO A 170 -20.36 10.99 -19.56
CA PRO A 170 -21.18 10.96 -18.34
C PRO A 170 -22.10 9.74 -18.23
N SER A 171 -22.46 9.11 -19.35
CA SER A 171 -23.31 7.93 -19.37
C SER A 171 -22.58 6.64 -19.06
N GLN A 172 -21.23 6.62 -19.15
CA GLN A 172 -20.43 5.40 -19.04
C GLN A 172 -19.42 5.45 -17.90
N VAL A 173 -18.88 6.63 -17.58
CA VAL A 173 -17.77 6.75 -16.63
C VAL A 173 -18.10 6.19 -15.26
N LYS A 174 -19.32 6.35 -14.77
CA LYS A 174 -19.74 5.81 -13.48
C LYS A 174 -19.65 4.28 -13.47
N ASP A 175 -20.24 3.63 -14.47
CA ASP A 175 -20.26 2.17 -14.55
C ASP A 175 -18.86 1.59 -14.79
N SER A 176 -18.04 2.28 -15.58
CA SER A 176 -16.65 1.91 -15.81
C SER A 176 -15.81 1.97 -14.53
N VAL A 177 -15.99 3.00 -13.71
CA VAL A 177 -15.29 3.13 -12.44
C VAL A 177 -15.80 2.09 -11.44
N LEU A 178 -17.11 1.87 -11.33
CA LEU A 178 -17.68 0.81 -10.49
C LEU A 178 -17.13 -0.57 -10.87
N ALA A 179 -17.02 -0.88 -12.16
CA ALA A 179 -16.45 -2.13 -12.65
C ALA A 179 -14.96 -2.29 -12.29
N SER A 180 -14.23 -1.19 -12.13
CA SER A 180 -12.84 -1.19 -11.67
C SER A 180 -12.68 -1.36 -10.16
N THR A 181 -13.75 -1.19 -9.39
CA THR A 181 -13.76 -1.18 -7.92
C THR A 181 -12.93 -0.06 -7.28
N TYR A 182 -12.54 0.97 -8.04
CA TYR A 182 -11.79 2.13 -7.56
C TYR A 182 -12.67 3.35 -7.35
N PHE A 183 -12.07 4.45 -6.93
CA PHE A 183 -12.73 5.75 -6.82
C PHE A 183 -12.52 6.59 -8.08
N PRO A 184 -13.53 7.41 -8.45
CA PRO A 184 -13.38 8.29 -9.61
C PRO A 184 -12.37 9.40 -9.34
N VAL A 185 -11.54 9.70 -10.34
CA VAL A 185 -10.62 10.86 -10.30
C VAL A 185 -11.31 12.18 -10.64
N ARG A 186 -12.55 12.12 -11.11
CA ARG A 186 -13.34 13.31 -11.49
C ARG A 186 -14.43 13.56 -10.47
N THR A 187 -14.45 14.74 -9.86
CA THR A 187 -15.50 15.14 -8.93
C THR A 187 -16.90 15.19 -9.55
N SER A 188 -16.99 15.43 -10.88
CA SER A 188 -18.26 15.44 -11.63
C SER A 188 -18.98 14.09 -11.68
N VAL A 189 -18.29 12.99 -11.39
CA VAL A 189 -18.90 11.65 -11.34
C VAL A 189 -19.74 11.49 -10.07
N GLY A 190 -19.43 12.25 -9.02
CA GLY A 190 -20.11 12.20 -7.74
C GLY A 190 -19.72 10.98 -6.89
N ASP A 191 -20.50 10.74 -5.85
CA ASP A 191 -20.32 9.57 -4.98
C ASP A 191 -20.97 8.34 -5.62
N ILE A 192 -20.15 7.48 -6.19
CA ILE A 192 -20.60 6.24 -6.85
C ILE A 192 -20.88 5.12 -5.84
N TYR A 193 -20.45 5.26 -4.59
CA TYR A 193 -20.64 4.28 -3.53
C TYR A 193 -21.64 4.75 -2.46
N ALA A 194 -22.49 5.72 -2.78
CA ALA A 194 -23.54 6.20 -1.87
C ALA A 194 -24.37 5.03 -1.29
N GLY A 195 -24.47 4.98 0.03
CA GLY A 195 -25.16 3.91 0.74
C GLY A 195 -24.31 2.67 1.07
N ASN A 196 -23.04 2.63 0.68
CA ASN A 196 -22.08 1.63 1.15
C ASN A 196 -21.19 2.25 2.23
N GLU A 197 -21.43 1.89 3.51
CA GLU A 197 -20.74 2.50 4.66
C GLU A 197 -19.23 2.25 4.62
N VAL A 198 -18.79 1.03 4.28
CA VAL A 198 -17.39 0.67 4.22
C VAL A 198 -16.66 1.46 3.13
N MET A 199 -17.27 1.58 1.94
CA MET A 199 -16.69 2.35 0.85
C MET A 199 -16.66 3.84 1.16
N SER A 200 -17.63 4.34 1.90
CA SER A 200 -17.63 5.72 2.41
C SER A 200 -16.48 5.97 3.38
N GLU A 201 -16.14 5.01 4.24
CA GLU A 201 -14.94 5.12 5.10
C GLU A 201 -13.65 5.12 4.27
N TYR A 202 -13.51 4.21 3.30
CA TYR A 202 -12.34 4.23 2.40
C TYR A 202 -12.20 5.52 1.60
N SER A 203 -13.32 6.16 1.22
CA SER A 203 -13.28 7.42 0.47
C SER A 203 -12.59 8.55 1.23
N LYS A 204 -12.65 8.52 2.57
CA LYS A 204 -11.97 9.50 3.42
C LYS A 204 -10.44 9.41 3.30
N PHE A 205 -9.91 8.23 2.96
CA PHE A 205 -8.48 8.03 2.80
C PHE A 205 -7.91 8.67 1.53
N MET A 206 -8.79 9.04 0.58
CA MET A 206 -8.37 9.78 -0.61
C MET A 206 -7.69 11.12 -0.27
N GLY A 207 -8.03 11.72 0.88
CA GLY A 207 -7.37 12.93 1.37
C GLY A 207 -5.92 12.74 1.82
N TYR A 208 -5.49 11.49 2.04
CA TYR A 208 -4.12 11.16 2.45
C TYR A 208 -3.20 10.81 1.28
N LEU A 209 -3.73 10.71 0.05
CA LEU A 209 -2.92 10.47 -1.14
C LEU A 209 -2.00 11.66 -1.41
N GLY A 210 -0.74 11.39 -1.75
CA GLY A 210 0.20 12.47 -2.00
C GLY A 210 1.66 12.04 -2.05
N ASP A 211 1.98 10.81 -1.65
CA ASP A 211 3.33 10.28 -1.80
C ASP A 211 3.42 9.49 -3.11
N TYR A 212 4.03 10.10 -4.12
CA TYR A 212 4.10 9.57 -5.49
C TYR A 212 5.50 9.04 -5.82
N TYR A 213 6.19 8.43 -4.90
CA TYR A 213 7.56 7.94 -5.05
C TYR A 213 7.77 6.98 -6.24
N GLN A 214 6.73 6.40 -6.80
CA GLN A 214 6.81 5.48 -7.95
C GLN A 214 7.26 6.16 -9.27
N ILE A 215 7.25 7.49 -9.32
CA ILE A 215 7.75 8.25 -10.49
C ILE A 215 9.26 8.45 -10.45
N THR A 216 9.93 8.07 -9.36
CA THR A 216 11.38 8.17 -9.21
C THR A 216 12.08 7.22 -10.18
N PRO A 217 13.11 7.64 -10.93
CA PRO A 217 13.89 6.75 -11.77
C PRO A 217 14.39 5.52 -11.00
N GLY A 218 14.58 4.40 -11.69
CA GLY A 218 14.99 3.15 -11.05
C GLY A 218 13.90 2.45 -10.25
N TRP A 219 12.63 2.87 -10.37
CA TRP A 219 11.52 2.35 -9.57
C TRP A 219 11.39 0.82 -9.58
N THR A 220 11.56 0.19 -10.73
CA THR A 220 11.44 -1.28 -10.84
C THR A 220 12.48 -1.99 -9.95
N THR A 221 13.71 -1.50 -9.96
CA THR A 221 14.80 -2.02 -9.11
C THR A 221 14.53 -1.68 -7.64
N ALA A 222 14.19 -0.44 -7.32
CA ALA A 222 13.89 -0.01 -5.96
C ALA A 222 12.74 -0.82 -5.34
N ARG A 223 11.70 -1.12 -6.12
CA ARG A 223 10.60 -1.96 -5.68
C ARG A 223 11.07 -3.38 -5.30
N THR A 224 11.91 -3.99 -6.12
CA THR A 224 12.48 -5.32 -5.85
C THR A 224 13.42 -5.29 -4.63
N GLU A 225 14.30 -4.30 -4.56
CA GLU A 225 15.24 -4.17 -3.45
C GLU A 225 14.54 -3.89 -2.11
N TRP A 226 13.34 -3.29 -2.12
CA TRP A 226 12.58 -3.05 -0.91
C TRP A 226 12.21 -4.36 -0.18
N TRP A 227 11.63 -5.32 -0.88
CA TRP A 227 11.33 -6.59 -0.22
C TRP A 227 12.57 -7.45 0.02
N ASN A 228 13.62 -7.34 -0.81
CA ASN A 228 14.89 -7.96 -0.52
C ASN A 228 15.48 -7.42 0.80
N MET A 229 15.34 -6.13 1.04
CA MET A 229 15.75 -5.50 2.32
C MET A 229 14.95 -6.06 3.49
N LEU A 230 13.62 -6.14 3.37
CA LEU A 230 12.77 -6.71 4.41
C LEU A 230 13.09 -8.19 4.68
N GLN A 231 13.38 -8.98 3.64
CA GLN A 231 13.83 -10.37 3.79
C GLN A 231 15.16 -10.49 4.55
N ARG A 232 16.11 -9.60 4.27
CA ARG A 232 17.39 -9.55 5.00
C ARG A 232 17.17 -9.27 6.47
N VAL A 233 16.31 -8.30 6.80
CA VAL A 233 15.95 -8.00 8.19
C VAL A 233 15.26 -9.19 8.84
N GLY A 234 14.25 -9.78 8.20
CA GLY A 234 13.55 -10.97 8.70
C GLY A 234 14.46 -12.19 8.87
N SER A 235 15.58 -12.24 8.16
CA SER A 235 16.62 -13.28 8.30
C SER A 235 17.71 -12.92 9.33
N GLY A 236 17.58 -11.80 10.03
CA GLY A 236 18.46 -11.40 11.13
C GLY A 236 19.62 -10.46 10.72
N GLU A 237 19.61 -9.88 9.52
CA GLU A 237 20.56 -8.82 9.19
C GLU A 237 20.22 -7.53 9.94
N ALA A 238 21.25 -6.79 10.36
CA ALA A 238 21.07 -5.51 11.04
C ALA A 238 20.30 -4.53 10.14
N VAL A 239 19.28 -3.89 10.69
CA VAL A 239 18.37 -3.00 9.96
C VAL A 239 19.13 -1.92 9.21
N GLU A 240 20.05 -1.21 9.87
CA GLU A 240 20.85 -0.16 9.24
C GLU A 240 21.62 -0.67 8.01
N THR A 241 22.18 -1.87 8.08
CA THR A 241 22.94 -2.48 6.97
C THR A 241 22.01 -2.84 5.80
N ALA A 242 20.89 -3.47 6.11
CA ALA A 242 19.91 -3.88 5.11
C ALA A 242 19.32 -2.67 4.38
N VAL A 243 18.95 -1.62 5.11
CA VAL A 243 18.39 -0.37 4.57
C VAL A 243 19.42 0.39 3.76
N LYS A 244 20.67 0.48 4.24
CA LYS A 244 21.74 1.13 3.46
C LYS A 244 21.97 0.40 2.13
N THR A 245 22.00 -0.92 2.12
CA THR A 245 22.15 -1.72 0.89
C THR A 245 21.00 -1.43 -0.07
N PHE A 246 19.77 -1.35 0.43
CA PHE A 246 18.61 -0.97 -0.36
C PHE A 246 18.82 0.40 -1.04
N VAL A 247 19.17 1.43 -0.27
CA VAL A 247 19.31 2.80 -0.77
C VAL A 247 20.45 2.91 -1.78
N ASP A 248 21.60 2.25 -1.52
CA ASP A 248 22.72 2.23 -2.46
C ASP A 248 22.32 1.61 -3.82
N ASN A 249 21.63 0.46 -3.81
CA ASN A 249 21.20 -0.23 -5.03
C ASN A 249 20.12 0.55 -5.79
N ALA A 250 19.13 1.10 -5.07
CA ALA A 250 18.06 1.87 -5.66
C ALA A 250 18.58 3.17 -6.31
N ASN A 251 19.50 3.86 -5.64
CA ASN A 251 20.11 5.08 -6.18
C ASN A 251 21.07 4.80 -7.34
N ALA A 252 21.76 3.66 -7.35
CA ALA A 252 22.55 3.25 -8.51
C ALA A 252 21.65 3.01 -9.74
N ALA A 253 20.49 2.39 -9.55
CA ALA A 253 19.49 2.21 -10.61
C ALA A 253 18.90 3.55 -11.08
N ALA A 254 18.57 4.45 -10.16
CA ALA A 254 18.08 5.79 -10.50
C ALA A 254 19.07 6.56 -11.35
N ALA A 255 20.37 6.53 -10.99
CA ALA A 255 21.43 7.18 -11.74
C ALA A 255 21.67 6.60 -13.15
N ALA A 256 21.31 5.33 -13.36
CA ALA A 256 21.45 4.67 -14.67
C ALA A 256 20.28 4.99 -15.62
N GLU A 257 19.15 5.48 -15.11
CA GLU A 257 17.95 5.85 -15.89
C GLU A 257 17.83 7.39 -16.08
N ALA A 258 18.65 8.19 -15.37
CA ALA A 258 18.69 9.64 -15.47
C ALA A 258 19.55 10.11 -16.66
#